data_14f594dc24ce4381a11fe7a81a0f5f38
#
_entry.id   14f594dc24ce4381a11fe7a81a0f5f38
#
_cell.length_a   1.000
_cell.length_b   1.000
_cell.length_c   1.000
_cell.angle_alpha   90.00
_cell.angle_beta   90.00
_cell.angle_gamma   90.00
#
_symmetry.space_group_name_H-M   'P 1'
#
loop_
_entity.id
_entity.type
_entity.pdbx_description
1 polymer ?
#
loop_
_entity_poly.entity_id
_entity_poly.type
_entity_poly.pdbx_seq_one_letter_code
_entity_poly.pdbx_strand_id
1 'polypeptide(L)'
;MFSRLLFFVALLLIPGVSRAEEAPVEKAGFAKKLTIYLAKGAPNACGAGCDRWIAIEGEIDRDAAARIRSFLLAVKDPQLPIYLHSPGGNVEQSYAIARFLRARKATARVGRTNVPACSAGTQIDAACLKIKAAKGEVEAELSTRNAMCVSACAYLFLGATVREVAPDSVLAVHNSRLMFVVHGHPPPQAVADFRRREMVSADRDRNVFLAAMGISHELSDLIRTVKFENLHVLTRPELYRFGIDTRPLPDTLWAVEKETRPYVRKIAQQKNGNGSSFRMMEWRLFCENKDRGR
;
A
#
# COMPACT_ATOMS: atom_id res chain seq x y z
N MET A 1 20.24 65.60 -43.76
CA MET A 1 19.32 65.48 -42.63
C MET A 1 18.85 64.02 -42.61
N PHE A 2 19.48 63.18 -41.80
CA PHE A 2 19.14 61.75 -41.67
C PHE A 2 18.31 61.53 -40.39
N SER A 3 17.01 61.16 -40.58
CA SER A 3 16.14 60.76 -39.49
C SER A 3 16.36 59.28 -39.15
N ARG A 4 16.82 58.99 -37.93
CA ARG A 4 16.97 57.62 -37.42
C ARG A 4 15.66 57.15 -36.80
N LEU A 5 15.02 56.15 -37.44
CA LEU A 5 13.90 55.44 -36.88
C LEU A 5 14.38 54.38 -35.90
N LEU A 6 14.07 54.55 -34.62
CA LEU A 6 14.33 53.57 -33.55
C LEU A 6 13.17 52.56 -33.51
N PHE A 7 13.45 51.34 -33.90
CA PHE A 7 12.55 50.20 -33.67
C PHE A 7 12.70 49.71 -32.23
N PHE A 8 11.67 49.94 -31.43
CA PHE A 8 11.51 49.25 -30.14
C PHE A 8 11.02 47.82 -30.36
N VAL A 9 11.88 46.85 -30.15
CA VAL A 9 11.47 45.42 -30.05
C VAL A 9 10.96 45.18 -28.63
N ALA A 10 9.63 45.08 -28.49
CA ALA A 10 9.01 44.67 -27.24
C ALA A 10 9.23 43.14 -27.05
N LEU A 11 10.10 42.76 -26.11
CA LEU A 11 10.31 41.39 -25.71
C LEU A 11 9.14 40.94 -24.85
N LEU A 12 8.21 40.19 -25.40
CA LEU A 12 7.15 39.55 -24.66
C LEU A 12 7.72 38.43 -23.80
N LEU A 13 7.85 38.71 -22.51
CA LEU A 13 8.14 37.69 -21.49
C LEU A 13 6.90 36.80 -21.34
N ILE A 14 6.94 35.63 -21.95
CA ILE A 14 5.97 34.56 -21.70
C ILE A 14 6.32 33.97 -20.32
N PRO A 15 5.41 34.02 -19.33
CA PRO A 15 5.65 33.31 -18.08
C PRO A 15 5.71 31.82 -18.37
N GLY A 16 6.89 31.25 -18.17
CA GLY A 16 7.09 29.80 -18.26
C GLY A 16 6.15 29.10 -17.28
N VAL A 17 5.22 28.33 -17.82
CA VAL A 17 4.45 27.37 -17.04
C VAL A 17 5.45 26.38 -16.47
N SER A 18 5.81 26.53 -15.21
CA SER A 18 6.55 25.53 -14.45
C SER A 18 5.71 24.29 -14.41
N ARG A 19 6.02 23.32 -15.28
CA ARG A 19 5.58 21.96 -15.12
C ARG A 19 6.14 21.51 -13.77
N ALA A 20 5.27 21.24 -12.82
CA ALA A 20 5.63 20.54 -11.61
C ALA A 20 6.21 19.18 -12.07
N GLU A 21 7.52 19.10 -12.09
CA GLU A 21 8.27 17.86 -12.25
C GLU A 21 7.90 17.03 -11.01
N GLU A 22 7.14 15.94 -11.21
CA GLU A 22 6.90 14.96 -10.17
C GLU A 22 8.28 14.53 -9.66
N ALA A 23 8.61 14.96 -8.46
CA ALA A 23 9.84 14.56 -7.80
C ALA A 23 9.86 13.03 -7.83
N PRO A 24 10.98 12.41 -8.29
CA PRO A 24 11.11 10.96 -8.24
C PRO A 24 10.86 10.57 -6.79
N VAL A 25 9.93 9.61 -6.57
CA VAL A 25 9.70 9.02 -5.25
C VAL A 25 11.07 8.53 -4.81
N GLU A 26 11.72 9.34 -4.00
CA GLU A 26 13.01 9.02 -3.42
C GLU A 26 12.83 7.65 -2.80
N LYS A 27 13.63 6.66 -3.24
CA LYS A 27 13.61 5.32 -2.67
C LYS A 27 13.97 5.49 -1.22
N ALA A 28 12.97 5.76 -0.37
CA ALA A 28 13.13 5.81 1.07
C ALA A 28 13.88 4.55 1.42
N GLY A 29 15.10 4.70 1.93
CA GLY A 29 15.99 3.57 2.16
C GLY A 29 15.33 2.57 3.08
N PHE A 30 14.88 1.46 2.51
CA PHE A 30 14.39 0.33 3.27
C PHE A 30 15.56 -0.57 3.64
N ALA A 31 15.50 -1.18 4.84
CA ALA A 31 16.44 -2.24 5.18
C ALA A 31 16.35 -3.38 4.15
N LYS A 32 17.50 -3.89 3.70
CA LYS A 32 17.60 -4.99 2.72
C LYS A 32 17.07 -6.33 3.23
N LYS A 33 16.81 -6.43 4.53
CA LYS A 33 16.19 -7.59 5.17
C LYS A 33 14.94 -7.16 5.89
N LEU A 34 13.90 -7.97 5.77
CA LEU A 34 12.68 -7.76 6.52
C LEU A 34 12.95 -7.90 8.02
N THR A 35 12.69 -6.85 8.76
CA THR A 35 12.85 -6.79 10.22
C THR A 35 11.48 -6.98 10.86
N ILE A 36 11.43 -7.78 11.93
CA ILE A 36 10.23 -8.00 12.73
C ILE A 36 10.56 -7.83 14.21
N TYR A 37 9.72 -7.08 14.91
CA TYR A 37 9.88 -6.82 16.34
C TYR A 37 8.56 -6.46 17.02
N LEU A 38 8.54 -6.56 18.35
CA LEU A 38 7.42 -6.14 19.18
C LEU A 38 7.64 -4.67 19.57
N ALA A 39 6.69 -3.83 19.23
CA ALA A 39 6.72 -2.40 19.52
C ALA A 39 5.68 -2.05 20.58
N LYS A 40 5.99 -1.05 21.42
CA LYS A 40 5.11 -0.48 22.41
C LYS A 40 5.10 1.04 22.29
N GLY A 41 3.93 1.63 22.30
CA GLY A 41 3.75 3.07 22.22
C GLY A 41 2.97 3.64 23.39
N ALA A 42 2.54 4.88 23.24
CA ALA A 42 1.63 5.53 24.16
C ALA A 42 0.28 4.77 24.25
N PRO A 43 -0.51 4.96 25.30
CA PRO A 43 -1.84 4.40 25.38
C PRO A 43 -2.68 4.72 24.13
N ASN A 44 -3.33 3.72 23.56
CA ASN A 44 -4.11 3.82 22.32
C ASN A 44 -3.33 4.12 21.03
N ALA A 45 -2.00 3.98 21.02
CA ALA A 45 -1.17 4.24 19.83
C ALA A 45 -1.61 3.43 18.59
N CYS A 46 -2.10 2.22 18.79
CA CYS A 46 -2.57 1.34 17.70
C CYS A 46 -4.10 1.17 17.66
N GLY A 47 -4.84 2.06 18.32
CA GLY A 47 -6.30 2.06 18.41
C GLY A 47 -6.79 1.98 19.87
N ALA A 48 -8.07 2.08 20.10
CA ALA A 48 -8.65 2.05 21.43
C ALA A 48 -8.24 0.79 22.21
N GLY A 49 -7.61 0.98 23.37
CA GLY A 49 -7.10 -0.11 24.23
C GLY A 49 -5.84 -0.81 23.70
N CYS A 50 -5.22 -0.31 22.62
CA CYS A 50 -4.06 -0.91 22.00
C CYS A 50 -2.82 0.01 22.14
N ASP A 51 -1.79 -0.48 22.83
CA ASP A 51 -0.50 0.19 23.01
C ASP A 51 0.69 -0.64 22.48
N ARG A 52 0.45 -1.88 22.02
CA ARG A 52 1.47 -2.82 21.53
C ARG A 52 1.09 -3.38 20.17
N TRP A 53 2.07 -3.53 19.32
CA TRP A 53 1.88 -4.11 17.99
C TRP A 53 3.14 -4.83 17.51
N ILE A 54 2.99 -5.63 16.48
CA ILE A 54 4.10 -6.24 15.78
C ILE A 54 4.43 -5.37 14.57
N ALA A 55 5.66 -4.88 14.49
CA ALA A 55 6.18 -4.15 13.36
C ALA A 55 6.88 -5.09 12.38
N ILE A 56 6.55 -4.99 11.10
CA ILE A 56 7.22 -5.72 10.02
C ILE A 56 7.63 -4.69 8.95
N GLU A 57 8.93 -4.48 8.80
CA GLU A 57 9.48 -3.40 7.99
C GLU A 57 10.68 -3.85 7.14
N GLY A 58 10.86 -3.26 5.96
CA GLY A 58 11.98 -3.54 5.08
C GLY A 58 11.65 -4.42 3.89
N GLU A 59 12.68 -4.83 3.14
CA GLU A 59 12.54 -5.65 1.94
C GLU A 59 12.28 -7.12 2.30
N ILE A 60 11.35 -7.76 1.62
CA ILE A 60 11.03 -9.18 1.80
C ILE A 60 12.12 -10.00 1.12
N ASP A 61 13.09 -10.42 1.90
CA ASP A 61 14.23 -11.24 1.45
C ASP A 61 13.89 -12.74 1.40
N ARG A 62 14.86 -13.56 0.95
CA ARG A 62 14.67 -14.99 0.69
C ARG A 62 14.36 -15.83 1.94
N ASP A 63 14.73 -15.35 3.13
CA ASP A 63 14.56 -16.08 4.39
C ASP A 63 13.48 -15.45 5.29
N ALA A 64 12.73 -14.48 4.77
CA ALA A 64 11.76 -13.70 5.53
C ALA A 64 10.68 -14.56 6.18
N ALA A 65 10.15 -15.56 5.47
CA ALA A 65 9.06 -16.40 5.98
C ALA A 65 9.46 -17.22 7.20
N ALA A 66 10.66 -17.80 7.19
CA ALA A 66 11.15 -18.58 8.32
C ALA A 66 11.32 -17.70 9.57
N ARG A 67 11.91 -16.51 9.42
CA ARG A 67 12.12 -15.56 10.53
C ARG A 67 10.80 -15.06 11.10
N ILE A 68 9.86 -14.64 10.24
CA ILE A 68 8.53 -14.15 10.68
C ILE A 68 7.77 -15.26 11.40
N ARG A 69 7.76 -16.47 10.83
CA ARG A 69 7.09 -17.62 11.46
C ARG A 69 7.66 -17.89 12.85
N SER A 70 8.98 -17.96 12.97
CA SER A 70 9.66 -18.20 14.25
C SER A 70 9.31 -17.13 15.29
N PHE A 71 9.36 -15.85 14.89
CA PHE A 71 9.01 -14.74 15.77
C PHE A 71 7.54 -14.82 16.22
N LEU A 72 6.61 -14.97 15.27
CA LEU A 72 5.17 -15.00 15.57
C LEU A 72 4.77 -16.20 16.43
N LEU A 73 5.47 -17.33 16.34
CA LEU A 73 5.27 -18.47 17.25
C LEU A 73 5.76 -18.18 18.67
N ALA A 74 6.77 -17.33 18.82
CA ALA A 74 7.30 -16.95 20.13
C ALA A 74 6.46 -15.83 20.82
N VAL A 75 5.68 -15.06 20.05
CA VAL A 75 4.79 -14.02 20.59
C VAL A 75 3.58 -14.68 21.24
N LYS A 76 3.44 -14.46 22.58
CA LYS A 76 2.39 -15.09 23.40
C LYS A 76 0.98 -14.58 23.06
N ASP A 77 0.85 -13.30 22.67
CA ASP A 77 -0.43 -12.69 22.34
C ASP A 77 -0.69 -12.76 20.82
N PRO A 78 -1.60 -13.64 20.38
CA PRO A 78 -1.91 -13.77 18.96
C PRO A 78 -2.79 -12.65 18.41
N GLN A 79 -3.36 -11.80 19.27
CA GLN A 79 -4.29 -10.73 18.89
C GLN A 79 -3.59 -9.41 18.56
N LEU A 80 -2.29 -9.30 18.84
CA LEU A 80 -1.54 -8.09 18.52
C LEU A 80 -1.65 -7.76 17.02
N PRO A 81 -2.04 -6.52 16.68
CA PRO A 81 -2.09 -6.11 15.30
C PRO A 81 -0.70 -6.04 14.69
N ILE A 82 -0.60 -6.38 13.41
CA ILE A 82 0.64 -6.34 12.64
C ILE A 82 0.61 -5.08 11.77
N TYR A 83 1.64 -4.25 11.90
CA TYR A 83 1.82 -3.07 11.05
C TYR A 83 2.93 -3.29 10.04
N LEU A 84 2.63 -2.99 8.79
CA LEU A 84 3.48 -3.27 7.64
C LEU A 84 4.00 -1.99 7.01
N HIS A 85 5.33 -1.92 6.81
CA HIS A 85 5.99 -0.86 6.05
C HIS A 85 7.09 -1.47 5.18
N SER A 86 6.79 -1.75 3.90
CA SER A 86 7.70 -2.50 3.05
C SER A 86 7.56 -2.14 1.57
N PRO A 87 8.67 -2.05 0.83
CA PRO A 87 8.67 -1.86 -0.62
C PRO A 87 8.33 -3.14 -1.39
N GLY A 88 8.15 -4.26 -0.70
CA GLY A 88 7.96 -5.58 -1.28
C GLY A 88 9.25 -6.40 -1.31
N GLY A 89 9.43 -7.21 -2.35
CA GLY A 89 10.57 -8.10 -2.52
C GLY A 89 10.17 -9.47 -3.05
N ASN A 90 10.53 -10.54 -2.37
CA ASN A 90 10.29 -11.92 -2.81
C ASN A 90 8.81 -12.33 -2.67
N VAL A 91 8.18 -12.65 -3.79
CA VAL A 91 6.76 -13.02 -3.88
C VAL A 91 6.46 -14.35 -3.20
N GLU A 92 7.31 -15.35 -3.36
CA GLU A 92 7.13 -16.68 -2.76
C GLU A 92 7.15 -16.60 -1.23
N GLN A 93 8.08 -15.82 -0.69
CA GLN A 93 8.15 -15.56 0.76
C GLN A 93 6.90 -14.82 1.24
N SER A 94 6.39 -13.88 0.45
CA SER A 94 5.15 -13.17 0.77
C SER A 94 3.95 -14.11 0.84
N TYR A 95 3.83 -15.03 -0.11
CA TYR A 95 2.77 -16.05 -0.10
C TYR A 95 2.88 -16.98 1.11
N ALA A 96 4.10 -17.39 1.46
CA ALA A 96 4.32 -18.25 2.62
C ALA A 96 3.94 -17.56 3.93
N ILE A 97 4.34 -16.29 4.10
CA ILE A 97 3.98 -15.47 5.26
C ILE A 97 2.46 -15.26 5.29
N ALA A 98 1.85 -14.90 4.15
CA ALA A 98 0.42 -14.65 4.04
C ALA A 98 -0.41 -15.87 4.49
N ARG A 99 -0.05 -17.08 4.04
CA ARG A 99 -0.73 -18.31 4.47
C ARG A 99 -0.62 -18.52 5.99
N PHE A 100 0.54 -18.21 6.57
CA PHE A 100 0.74 -18.29 8.01
C PHE A 100 -0.11 -17.26 8.78
N LEU A 101 -0.17 -16.00 8.29
CA LEU A 101 -1.04 -14.96 8.86
C LEU A 101 -2.51 -15.34 8.78
N ARG A 102 -2.94 -15.96 7.67
CA ARG A 102 -4.30 -16.47 7.50
C ARG A 102 -4.64 -17.53 8.52
N ALA A 103 -3.79 -18.53 8.67
CA ALA A 103 -3.98 -19.61 9.65
C ALA A 103 -4.03 -19.07 11.09
N ARG A 104 -3.30 -17.99 11.39
CA ARG A 104 -3.29 -17.31 12.69
C ARG A 104 -4.48 -16.35 12.90
N LYS A 105 -5.31 -16.14 11.89
CA LYS A 105 -6.40 -15.14 11.88
C LYS A 105 -5.89 -13.73 12.24
N ALA A 106 -4.72 -13.36 11.72
CA ALA A 106 -4.04 -12.13 12.06
C ALA A 106 -4.83 -10.89 11.61
N THR A 107 -4.64 -9.79 12.34
CA THR A 107 -5.01 -8.43 11.93
C THR A 107 -3.79 -7.73 11.34
N ALA A 108 -3.89 -7.19 10.13
CA ALA A 108 -2.82 -6.41 9.49
C ALA A 108 -3.28 -5.01 9.10
N ARG A 109 -2.38 -4.07 9.29
CA ARG A 109 -2.54 -2.65 8.95
C ARG A 109 -1.32 -2.14 8.21
N VAL A 110 -1.49 -1.12 7.38
CA VAL A 110 -0.36 -0.42 6.77
C VAL A 110 0.03 0.72 7.70
N GLY A 111 1.26 0.67 8.22
CA GLY A 111 1.76 1.67 9.18
C GLY A 111 3.27 1.55 9.36
N ARG A 112 3.91 2.67 9.61
CA ARG A 112 5.34 2.80 9.87
C ARG A 112 5.58 2.94 11.37
N THR A 113 6.55 2.20 11.87
CA THR A 113 6.96 2.24 13.27
C THR A 113 8.25 3.04 13.39
N ASN A 114 8.19 4.18 14.08
CA ASN A 114 9.35 5.00 14.37
C ASN A 114 9.87 4.69 15.77
N VAL A 115 11.14 4.42 15.88
CA VAL A 115 11.82 4.16 17.16
C VAL A 115 12.54 5.43 17.58
N PRO A 116 12.12 6.15 18.65
CA PRO A 116 12.73 7.42 19.06
C PRO A 116 14.20 7.30 19.45
N ALA A 117 14.63 6.13 19.92
CA ALA A 117 16.04 5.84 20.23
C ALA A 117 16.92 5.78 18.96
N CYS A 118 16.32 5.72 17.76
CA CYS A 118 17.00 5.85 16.48
C CYS A 118 16.95 7.33 16.03
N SER A 119 18.00 7.82 15.39
CA SER A 119 17.97 9.18 14.83
C SER A 119 16.85 9.31 13.79
N ALA A 120 16.23 10.49 13.70
CA ALA A 120 15.05 10.72 12.87
C ALA A 120 15.23 10.40 11.37
N GLY A 121 16.48 10.46 10.85
CA GLY A 121 16.79 10.13 9.46
C GLY A 121 17.25 8.69 9.20
N THR A 122 17.47 7.89 10.23
CA THR A 122 18.23 6.63 10.13
C THR A 122 17.56 5.43 10.78
N GLN A 123 16.24 5.27 10.59
CA GLN A 123 15.47 4.13 11.10
C GLN A 123 15.96 2.75 10.57
N ILE A 124 16.94 2.75 9.67
CA ILE A 124 17.46 1.57 8.95
C ILE A 124 18.97 1.38 9.07
N ASP A 125 19.68 2.24 9.80
CA ASP A 125 21.10 2.04 10.04
C ASP A 125 21.37 0.82 10.95
N ALA A 126 22.61 0.38 10.98
CA ALA A 126 22.99 -0.82 11.73
C ALA A 126 22.71 -0.71 13.24
N ALA A 127 22.83 0.48 13.81
CA ALA A 127 22.55 0.73 15.22
C ALA A 127 21.07 0.62 15.52
N CYS A 128 20.22 1.26 14.70
CA CYS A 128 18.77 1.16 14.83
C CYS A 128 18.27 -0.26 14.58
N LEU A 129 18.75 -0.96 13.56
CA LEU A 129 18.39 -2.34 13.29
C LEU A 129 18.77 -3.27 14.47
N LYS A 130 19.88 -2.99 15.17
CA LYS A 130 20.25 -3.71 16.39
C LYS A 130 19.27 -3.48 17.53
N ILE A 131 18.78 -2.22 17.70
CA ILE A 131 17.72 -1.90 18.68
C ILE A 131 16.44 -2.66 18.33
N LYS A 132 15.99 -2.60 17.08
CA LYS A 132 14.78 -3.32 16.60
C LYS A 132 14.90 -4.84 16.72
N ALA A 133 16.10 -5.38 16.62
CA ALA A 133 16.36 -6.84 16.77
C ALA A 133 16.55 -7.28 18.25
N ALA A 134 16.54 -6.36 19.20
CA ALA A 134 16.70 -6.69 20.61
C ALA A 134 15.51 -7.53 21.11
N LYS A 135 15.78 -8.35 22.12
CA LYS A 135 14.71 -9.12 22.78
C LYS A 135 13.83 -8.18 23.61
N GLY A 136 12.51 -8.38 23.53
CA GLY A 136 11.54 -7.62 24.30
C GLY A 136 10.76 -6.61 23.47
N GLU A 137 10.15 -5.65 24.17
CA GLU A 137 9.35 -4.57 23.55
C GLU A 137 10.27 -3.38 23.27
N VAL A 138 10.11 -2.81 22.07
CA VAL A 138 10.82 -1.60 21.65
C VAL A 138 9.88 -0.41 21.77
N GLU A 139 10.26 0.62 22.53
CA GLU A 139 9.50 1.87 22.56
C GLU A 139 9.45 2.49 21.16
N ALA A 140 8.24 2.82 20.74
CA ALA A 140 8.01 3.27 19.36
C ALA A 140 6.77 4.15 19.22
N GLU A 141 6.76 4.91 18.14
CA GLU A 141 5.62 5.69 17.66
C GLU A 141 5.09 5.09 16.37
N LEU A 142 3.76 4.99 16.26
CA LEU A 142 3.09 4.51 15.07
C LEU A 142 2.62 5.67 14.21
N SER A 143 2.89 5.61 12.92
CA SER A 143 2.40 6.57 11.93
C SER A 143 1.85 5.85 10.71
N THR A 144 0.67 6.25 10.26
CA THR A 144 0.10 5.82 8.99
C THR A 144 0.54 6.71 7.83
N ARG A 145 0.91 7.96 8.14
CA ARG A 145 1.39 8.93 7.14
C ARG A 145 2.68 8.43 6.49
N ASN A 146 2.70 8.40 5.16
CA ASN A 146 3.82 7.91 4.35
C ASN A 146 4.18 6.43 4.63
N ALA A 147 3.31 5.69 5.31
CA ALA A 147 3.45 4.26 5.41
C ALA A 147 3.06 3.60 4.09
N MET A 148 3.81 2.58 3.68
CA MET A 148 3.54 1.91 2.42
C MET A 148 3.72 0.39 2.53
N CYS A 149 2.87 -0.32 1.83
CA CYS A 149 3.00 -1.75 1.60
C CYS A 149 2.82 -2.00 0.09
N VAL A 150 3.92 -2.22 -0.61
CA VAL A 150 3.98 -2.19 -2.07
C VAL A 150 4.41 -3.53 -2.63
N SER A 151 3.94 -3.88 -3.83
CA SER A 151 4.42 -5.07 -4.56
C SER A 151 4.18 -6.36 -3.76
N ALA A 152 5.22 -7.15 -3.50
CA ALA A 152 5.15 -8.38 -2.72
C ALA A 152 4.60 -8.18 -1.30
N CYS A 153 4.76 -6.97 -0.68
CA CYS A 153 4.15 -6.63 0.60
C CYS A 153 2.62 -6.67 0.52
N ALA A 154 2.02 -6.26 -0.58
CA ALA A 154 0.57 -6.34 -0.74
C ALA A 154 0.08 -7.79 -0.58
N TYR A 155 0.76 -8.77 -1.18
CA TYR A 155 0.38 -10.18 -0.99
C TYR A 155 0.53 -10.64 0.46
N LEU A 156 1.58 -10.21 1.14
CA LEU A 156 1.75 -10.50 2.57
C LEU A 156 0.57 -9.93 3.37
N PHE A 157 0.18 -8.68 3.13
CA PHE A 157 -0.94 -8.02 3.75
C PHE A 157 -2.27 -8.76 3.53
N LEU A 158 -2.51 -9.24 2.29
CA LEU A 158 -3.73 -9.98 1.95
C LEU A 158 -3.91 -11.28 2.74
N GLY A 159 -2.84 -11.81 3.31
CA GLY A 159 -2.89 -12.99 4.17
C GLY A 159 -3.66 -12.77 5.47
N ALA A 160 -3.71 -11.59 6.02
CA ALA A 160 -4.45 -11.32 7.24
C ALA A 160 -5.96 -11.52 7.06
N THR A 161 -6.64 -11.88 8.15
CA THR A 161 -8.11 -12.05 8.16
C THR A 161 -8.81 -10.70 8.31
N VAL A 162 -8.28 -9.85 9.18
CA VAL A 162 -8.72 -8.45 9.33
C VAL A 162 -7.65 -7.57 8.68
N ARG A 163 -8.08 -6.73 7.75
CA ARG A 163 -7.20 -5.87 6.96
C ARG A 163 -7.73 -4.44 6.96
N GLU A 164 -6.87 -3.50 7.29
CA GLU A 164 -7.23 -2.08 7.35
C GLU A 164 -6.14 -1.23 6.68
N VAL A 165 -6.54 -0.40 5.73
CA VAL A 165 -5.65 0.55 5.04
C VAL A 165 -6.06 1.97 5.44
N ALA A 166 -5.22 2.68 6.18
CA ALA A 166 -5.49 4.06 6.59
C ALA A 166 -5.56 5.01 5.36
N PRO A 167 -6.35 6.11 5.41
CA PRO A 167 -6.50 7.01 4.26
C PRO A 167 -5.20 7.65 3.78
N ASP A 168 -4.25 7.83 4.67
CA ASP A 168 -2.94 8.46 4.47
C ASP A 168 -1.79 7.46 4.30
N SER A 169 -2.13 6.16 4.20
CA SER A 169 -1.18 5.08 3.90
C SER A 169 -1.36 4.55 2.48
N VAL A 170 -0.32 3.91 1.94
CA VAL A 170 -0.26 3.43 0.56
C VAL A 170 -0.27 1.90 0.54
N LEU A 171 -1.24 1.34 -0.15
CA LEU A 171 -1.21 -0.05 -0.63
C LEU A 171 -1.13 -0.03 -2.15
N ALA A 172 -0.05 -0.56 -2.73
CA ALA A 172 0.16 -0.48 -4.18
C ALA A 172 0.61 -1.81 -4.77
N VAL A 173 0.23 -2.03 -6.01
CA VAL A 173 0.50 -3.27 -6.75
C VAL A 173 1.11 -3.00 -8.12
N HIS A 174 1.82 -3.97 -8.64
CA HIS A 174 2.30 -4.03 -10.02
C HIS A 174 2.56 -5.47 -10.43
N ASN A 175 2.79 -5.69 -11.73
CA ASN A 175 3.13 -7.02 -12.23
C ASN A 175 4.51 -7.47 -11.71
N SER A 176 4.69 -8.76 -11.58
CA SER A 176 5.95 -9.35 -11.13
C SER A 176 6.95 -9.45 -12.28
N ARG A 177 8.24 -9.28 -11.96
CA ARG A 177 9.32 -9.61 -12.88
C ARG A 177 9.87 -11.00 -12.52
N LEU A 178 9.83 -11.90 -13.48
CA LEU A 178 10.49 -13.20 -13.34
C LEU A 178 12.01 -13.04 -13.45
N MET A 179 12.71 -13.47 -12.41
CA MET A 179 14.17 -13.54 -12.39
C MET A 179 14.59 -15.01 -12.51
N PHE A 180 15.30 -15.35 -13.59
CA PHE A 180 15.87 -16.67 -13.76
C PHE A 180 17.28 -16.57 -14.35
N VAL A 181 18.12 -17.51 -13.98
CA VAL A 181 19.49 -17.63 -14.49
C VAL A 181 19.47 -18.63 -15.63
N VAL A 182 19.99 -18.21 -16.76
CA VAL A 182 20.17 -19.09 -17.92
C VAL A 182 21.57 -19.68 -17.85
N HIS A 183 21.65 -21.00 -17.76
CA HIS A 183 22.92 -21.73 -17.82
C HIS A 183 23.20 -22.21 -19.23
N GLY A 184 24.45 -22.06 -19.67
CA GLY A 184 24.84 -22.38 -21.06
C GLY A 184 24.36 -21.34 -22.08
N HIS A 185 24.21 -21.78 -23.34
CA HIS A 185 23.81 -20.95 -24.47
C HIS A 185 22.59 -21.56 -25.17
N PRO A 186 21.42 -21.62 -24.51
CA PRO A 186 20.23 -22.16 -25.16
C PRO A 186 19.77 -21.24 -26.33
N PRO A 187 19.09 -21.79 -27.31
CA PRO A 187 18.51 -20.99 -28.40
C PRO A 187 17.57 -19.91 -27.84
N PRO A 188 17.56 -18.68 -28.42
CA PRO A 188 16.71 -17.59 -27.94
C PRO A 188 15.22 -17.96 -27.84
N GLN A 189 14.74 -18.79 -28.78
CA GLN A 189 13.36 -19.28 -28.79
C GLN A 189 13.06 -20.14 -27.54
N ALA A 190 13.97 -21.01 -27.15
CA ALA A 190 13.79 -21.85 -25.96
C ALA A 190 13.70 -21.00 -24.66
N VAL A 191 14.49 -19.92 -24.58
CA VAL A 191 14.43 -18.95 -23.47
C VAL A 191 13.10 -18.21 -23.48
N ALA A 192 12.62 -17.79 -24.65
CA ALA A 192 11.33 -17.09 -24.78
C ALA A 192 10.16 -18.01 -24.40
N ASP A 193 10.19 -19.27 -24.83
CA ASP A 193 9.16 -20.26 -24.52
C ASP A 193 9.16 -20.62 -23.02
N PHE A 194 10.34 -20.76 -22.43
CA PHE A 194 10.46 -20.94 -20.98
C PHE A 194 9.85 -19.77 -20.23
N ARG A 195 10.26 -18.53 -20.55
CA ARG A 195 9.72 -17.31 -19.94
C ARG A 195 8.20 -17.24 -20.02
N ARG A 196 7.63 -17.56 -21.19
CA ARG A 196 6.17 -17.56 -21.39
C ARG A 196 5.47 -18.57 -20.48
N ARG A 197 5.99 -19.81 -20.37
CA ARG A 197 5.43 -20.83 -19.49
C ARG A 197 5.48 -20.40 -18.02
N GLU A 198 6.61 -19.85 -17.57
CA GLU A 198 6.76 -19.38 -16.19
C GLU A 198 5.83 -18.21 -15.88
N MET A 199 5.60 -17.29 -16.81
CA MET A 199 4.63 -16.20 -16.65
C MET A 199 3.20 -16.73 -16.47
N VAL A 200 2.80 -17.70 -17.31
CA VAL A 200 1.48 -18.34 -17.19
C VAL A 200 1.33 -19.07 -15.85
N SER A 201 2.38 -19.77 -15.42
CA SER A 201 2.40 -20.42 -14.11
C SER A 201 2.27 -19.41 -12.96
N ALA A 202 3.05 -18.34 -13.00
CA ALA A 202 3.01 -17.29 -11.98
C ALA A 202 1.63 -16.61 -11.92
N ASP A 203 0.98 -16.38 -13.03
CA ASP A 203 -0.39 -15.83 -13.08
C ASP A 203 -1.41 -16.79 -12.48
N ARG A 204 -1.30 -18.08 -12.79
CA ARG A 204 -2.16 -19.10 -12.18
C ARG A 204 -1.96 -19.17 -10.67
N ASP A 205 -0.71 -19.19 -10.21
CA ASP A 205 -0.39 -19.27 -8.78
C ASP A 205 -0.88 -18.04 -8.03
N ARG A 206 -0.79 -16.84 -8.63
CA ARG A 206 -1.38 -15.61 -8.10
C ARG A 206 -2.89 -15.74 -7.98
N ASN A 207 -3.58 -16.24 -9.00
CA ASN A 207 -5.04 -16.40 -8.96
C ASN A 207 -5.48 -17.38 -7.87
N VAL A 208 -4.80 -18.52 -7.75
CA VAL A 208 -5.04 -19.48 -6.67
C VAL A 208 -4.80 -18.86 -5.30
N PHE A 209 -3.71 -18.10 -5.16
CA PHE A 209 -3.41 -17.40 -3.91
C PHE A 209 -4.49 -16.37 -3.56
N LEU A 210 -4.88 -15.50 -4.48
CA LEU A 210 -5.90 -14.46 -4.24
C LEU A 210 -7.24 -15.08 -3.85
N ALA A 211 -7.66 -16.13 -4.55
CA ALA A 211 -8.88 -16.87 -4.22
C ALA A 211 -8.83 -17.46 -2.79
N ALA A 212 -7.69 -18.06 -2.41
CA ALA A 212 -7.48 -18.59 -1.06
C ALA A 212 -7.50 -17.49 0.03
N MET A 213 -7.16 -16.25 -0.33
CA MET A 213 -7.23 -15.08 0.56
C MET A 213 -8.58 -14.36 0.51
N GLY A 214 -9.57 -14.88 -0.23
CA GLY A 214 -10.90 -14.27 -0.35
C GLY A 214 -10.87 -12.93 -1.10
N ILE A 215 -9.95 -12.76 -2.05
CA ILE A 215 -9.76 -11.55 -2.83
C ILE A 215 -10.34 -11.74 -4.24
N SER A 216 -11.01 -10.70 -4.77
CA SER A 216 -11.56 -10.73 -6.12
C SER A 216 -10.46 -10.97 -7.17
N HIS A 217 -10.78 -11.80 -8.18
CA HIS A 217 -9.89 -12.05 -9.32
C HIS A 217 -9.58 -10.77 -10.12
N GLU A 218 -10.45 -9.76 -10.04
CA GLU A 218 -10.25 -8.47 -10.70
C GLU A 218 -8.95 -7.79 -10.27
N LEU A 219 -8.48 -8.04 -9.04
CA LEU A 219 -7.17 -7.57 -8.62
C LEU A 219 -6.03 -8.20 -9.45
N SER A 220 -6.15 -9.48 -9.80
CA SER A 220 -5.17 -10.14 -10.68
C SER A 220 -5.19 -9.55 -12.09
N ASP A 221 -6.38 -9.21 -12.59
CA ASP A 221 -6.54 -8.58 -13.90
C ASP A 221 -5.89 -7.19 -13.92
N LEU A 222 -6.14 -6.40 -12.86
CA LEU A 222 -5.48 -5.10 -12.68
C LEU A 222 -3.95 -5.25 -12.64
N ILE A 223 -3.42 -6.14 -11.80
CA ILE A 223 -1.97 -6.37 -11.64
C ILE A 223 -1.31 -6.66 -12.99
N ARG A 224 -1.94 -7.47 -13.86
CA ARG A 224 -1.40 -7.79 -15.20
C ARG A 224 -1.24 -6.58 -16.11
N THR A 225 -2.06 -5.54 -15.92
CA THR A 225 -2.00 -4.32 -16.73
C THR A 225 -0.91 -3.35 -16.27
N VAL A 226 -0.48 -3.45 -15.02
CA VAL A 226 0.53 -2.54 -14.44
C VAL A 226 1.93 -3.05 -14.72
N LYS A 227 2.73 -2.28 -15.47
CA LYS A 227 4.14 -2.64 -15.75
C LYS A 227 4.93 -2.73 -14.45
N PHE A 228 5.98 -3.55 -14.44
CA PHE A 228 6.85 -3.73 -13.27
C PHE A 228 7.48 -2.42 -12.76
N GLU A 229 7.79 -1.51 -13.66
CA GLU A 229 8.42 -0.22 -13.38
C GLU A 229 7.45 0.81 -12.80
N ASN A 230 6.14 0.54 -12.89
CA ASN A 230 5.08 1.42 -12.42
C ASN A 230 4.43 0.84 -11.17
N LEU A 231 3.75 1.69 -10.44
CA LEU A 231 2.94 1.30 -9.28
C LEU A 231 1.51 1.78 -9.49
N HIS A 232 0.54 0.91 -9.23
CA HIS A 232 -0.85 1.30 -9.10
C HIS A 232 -1.19 1.37 -7.61
N VAL A 233 -1.41 2.58 -7.11
CA VAL A 233 -1.89 2.80 -5.74
C VAL A 233 -3.38 2.49 -5.71
N LEU A 234 -3.76 1.53 -4.89
CA LEU A 234 -5.16 1.11 -4.77
C LEU A 234 -5.99 2.22 -4.12
N THR A 235 -7.01 2.65 -4.83
CA THR A 235 -7.97 3.65 -4.36
C THR A 235 -8.94 3.05 -3.33
N ARG A 236 -9.61 3.89 -2.55
CA ARG A 236 -10.62 3.43 -1.58
C ARG A 236 -11.71 2.55 -2.21
N PRO A 237 -12.33 2.92 -3.34
CA PRO A 237 -13.30 2.06 -4.00
C PRO A 237 -12.72 0.68 -4.39
N GLU A 238 -11.47 0.64 -4.87
CA GLU A 238 -10.79 -0.61 -5.25
C GLU A 238 -10.50 -1.48 -4.04
N LEU A 239 -10.08 -0.90 -2.90
CA LEU A 239 -9.84 -1.65 -1.66
C LEU A 239 -11.10 -2.42 -1.21
N TYR A 240 -12.27 -1.80 -1.30
CA TYR A 240 -13.54 -2.46 -0.98
C TYR A 240 -14.01 -3.41 -2.09
N ARG A 241 -13.93 -2.98 -3.35
CA ARG A 241 -14.35 -3.78 -4.50
C ARG A 241 -13.59 -5.11 -4.60
N PHE A 242 -12.31 -5.10 -4.30
CA PHE A 242 -11.49 -6.31 -4.33
C PHE A 242 -11.58 -7.13 -3.03
N GLY A 243 -12.29 -6.66 -2.00
CA GLY A 243 -12.37 -7.31 -0.70
C GLY A 243 -11.09 -7.20 0.12
N ILE A 244 -10.28 -6.17 -0.13
CA ILE A 244 -8.98 -5.97 0.54
C ILE A 244 -9.18 -5.34 1.92
N ASP A 245 -9.85 -4.20 2.01
CA ASP A 245 -10.19 -3.57 3.30
C ASP A 245 -11.41 -4.30 3.87
N THR A 246 -11.26 -4.91 5.04
CA THR A 246 -12.30 -5.73 5.67
C THR A 246 -13.13 -4.97 6.70
N ARG A 247 -12.85 -3.67 6.89
CA ARG A 247 -13.70 -2.85 7.75
C ARG A 247 -15.11 -2.79 7.16
N PRO A 248 -16.15 -2.82 8.01
CA PRO A 248 -17.48 -2.53 7.52
C PRO A 248 -17.45 -1.16 6.85
N LEU A 249 -18.13 -1.06 5.69
CA LEU A 249 -18.42 0.24 5.12
C LEU A 249 -19.06 1.06 6.24
N PRO A 250 -18.55 2.26 6.57
CA PRO A 250 -19.18 3.08 7.57
C PRO A 250 -20.66 3.20 7.20
N ASP A 251 -21.55 3.07 8.21
CA ASP A 251 -22.98 3.38 8.05
C ASP A 251 -23.07 4.83 7.59
N THR A 252 -23.07 4.98 6.29
CA THR A 252 -23.10 6.27 5.65
C THR A 252 -24.55 6.65 5.54
N LEU A 253 -25.04 7.50 6.46
CA LEU A 253 -26.28 8.20 6.27
C LEU A 253 -26.14 9.11 5.05
N TRP A 254 -26.68 8.66 3.93
CA TRP A 254 -26.72 9.45 2.72
C TRP A 254 -27.82 10.49 2.86
N ALA A 255 -27.47 11.72 3.16
CA ALA A 255 -28.38 12.84 3.00
C ALA A 255 -28.34 13.33 1.56
N VAL A 256 -29.48 13.32 0.90
CA VAL A 256 -29.63 13.94 -0.42
C VAL A 256 -29.95 15.41 -0.20
N GLU A 257 -28.98 16.29 -0.39
CA GLU A 257 -29.18 17.72 -0.40
C GLU A 257 -29.54 18.14 -1.84
N LYS A 258 -30.72 18.71 -2.00
CA LYS A 258 -31.21 19.16 -3.30
C LYS A 258 -30.53 20.51 -3.62
N GLU A 259 -29.47 20.48 -4.39
CA GLU A 259 -28.90 21.68 -4.99
C GLU A 259 -29.47 21.92 -6.37
N THR A 260 -29.57 23.19 -6.75
CA THR A 260 -30.09 23.69 -8.02
C THR A 260 -29.61 22.89 -9.22
N ARG A 261 -30.56 22.45 -10.04
CA ARG A 261 -30.37 21.64 -11.26
C ARG A 261 -29.05 21.93 -11.99
N PRO A 262 -28.32 20.90 -12.51
CA PRO A 262 -28.75 19.52 -12.86
C PRO A 262 -28.12 18.39 -12.02
N TYR A 263 -27.63 18.63 -10.84
CA TYR A 263 -26.96 17.59 -10.05
C TYR A 263 -27.53 17.46 -8.64
N VAL A 264 -27.48 16.24 -8.14
CA VAL A 264 -27.79 15.90 -6.75
C VAL A 264 -26.46 15.74 -6.00
N ARG A 265 -26.28 16.53 -4.96
CA ARG A 265 -25.14 16.39 -4.07
C ARG A 265 -25.45 15.33 -3.02
N LYS A 266 -24.66 14.29 -3.00
CA LYS A 266 -24.77 13.21 -2.02
C LYS A 266 -23.66 13.40 -0.98
N ILE A 267 -24.04 13.67 0.26
CA ILE A 267 -23.10 13.89 1.36
C ILE A 267 -23.12 12.65 2.24
N ALA A 268 -21.97 12.01 2.39
CA ALA A 268 -21.79 10.95 3.35
C ALA A 268 -21.39 11.55 4.71
N GLN A 269 -22.23 11.33 5.72
CA GLN A 269 -21.90 11.66 7.10
C GLN A 269 -21.50 10.39 7.84
N GLN A 270 -20.29 10.35 8.35
CA GLN A 270 -19.85 9.26 9.23
C GLN A 270 -20.07 9.66 10.67
N LYS A 271 -20.83 8.86 11.42
CA LYS A 271 -20.90 9.00 12.88
C LYS A 271 -19.73 8.27 13.53
N ASN A 272 -18.93 8.97 14.28
CA ASN A 272 -17.94 8.35 15.17
C ASN A 272 -18.64 7.80 16.41
N GLY A 273 -18.04 6.79 17.05
CA GLY A 273 -18.52 6.24 18.31
C GLY A 273 -18.76 7.27 19.43
N ASN A 274 -18.26 8.51 19.28
CA ASN A 274 -18.44 9.63 20.22
C ASN A 274 -19.59 10.59 19.81
N GLY A 275 -20.41 10.23 18.83
CA GLY A 275 -21.55 11.05 18.43
C GLY A 275 -21.24 12.28 17.56
N SER A 276 -19.97 12.60 17.32
CA SER A 276 -19.59 13.66 16.39
C SER A 276 -19.63 13.17 14.95
N SER A 277 -20.30 13.91 14.07
CA SER A 277 -20.34 13.65 12.63
C SER A 277 -19.38 14.57 11.90
N PHE A 278 -18.59 14.02 10.97
CA PHE A 278 -17.81 14.86 10.05
C PHE A 278 -18.03 14.42 8.59
N ARG A 279 -17.89 15.39 7.71
CA ARG A 279 -17.98 15.16 6.26
C ARG A 279 -16.73 14.44 5.79
N MET A 280 -16.89 13.20 5.30
CA MET A 280 -15.76 12.45 4.76
C MET A 280 -15.67 12.46 3.24
N MET A 281 -16.78 12.66 2.52
CA MET A 281 -16.76 12.55 1.06
C MET A 281 -17.92 13.26 0.40
N GLU A 282 -17.60 14.05 -0.61
CA GLU A 282 -18.56 14.74 -1.46
C GLU A 282 -18.58 14.08 -2.84
N TRP A 283 -19.75 13.54 -3.25
CA TRP A 283 -19.95 12.95 -4.57
C TRP A 283 -20.92 13.82 -5.37
N ARG A 284 -20.52 14.23 -6.56
CA ARG A 284 -21.42 14.86 -7.52
C ARG A 284 -21.92 13.80 -8.49
N LEU A 285 -23.22 13.50 -8.42
CA LEU A 285 -23.90 12.64 -9.39
C LEU A 285 -24.56 13.52 -10.43
N PHE A 286 -24.17 13.36 -11.69
CA PHE A 286 -24.90 13.92 -12.81
C PHE A 286 -26.10 13.01 -13.08
N CYS A 287 -27.32 13.52 -12.89
CA CYS A 287 -28.51 12.84 -13.39
C CYS A 287 -28.71 13.28 -14.85
N GLU A 288 -28.39 12.44 -15.82
CA GLU A 288 -28.86 12.63 -17.18
C GLU A 288 -30.41 12.55 -17.18
N ASN A 289 -31.06 13.67 -17.53
CA ASN A 289 -32.48 13.67 -17.78
C ASN A 289 -32.75 12.85 -19.05
N LYS A 290 -33.23 11.63 -18.87
CA LYS A 290 -33.69 10.75 -19.94
C LYS A 290 -35.03 11.15 -20.54
N ASP A 291 -35.61 12.29 -20.13
CA ASP A 291 -36.86 12.82 -20.62
C ASP A 291 -36.63 14.04 -21.57
N ARG A 292 -35.96 13.78 -22.71
CA ARG A 292 -36.15 14.59 -23.91
C ARG A 292 -36.50 13.67 -25.06
N GLY A 293 -37.78 13.31 -25.10
CA GLY A 293 -38.33 12.55 -26.20
C GLY A 293 -39.80 12.26 -25.98
N ARG A 294 -40.60 13.33 -25.96
CA ARG A 294 -42.00 13.40 -26.43
C ARG A 294 -42.34 14.82 -26.83
#